data_fb64819e98d1018a78dbc175819a4ac8
#
_entry.id   fb64819e98d1018a78dbc175819a4ac8
#
_cell.length_a   1.000
_cell.length_b   1.000
_cell.length_c   1.000
_cell.angle_alpha   90.00
_cell.angle_beta   90.00
_cell.angle_gamma   90.00
#
_symmetry.space_group_name_H-M   'P 1'
#
loop_
_entity.id
_entity.type
_entity.pdbx_description
1 polymer ?
#
loop_
_entity_poly.entity_id
_entity_poly.type
_entity_poly.pdbx_seq_one_letter_code
_entity_poly.pdbx_strand_id
1 'polypeptide(L)'
;MPGKYFVTDCRPSVEVEIGGGPETAVPCTCFAAAADSHLHAALETPISFTLMVHHIVLYRLKPEVTPARVEEMMMNARMQLLKIPEVLSIKCGKRIDPETDWPFFIAIDFESMDKFAMFREDSIYVKFVEEVIKPNTEDSLVLDFEMDPGKDVRFS
;
A
#
# COMPACT_ATOMS: atom_id res chain seq x y z
N MET A 1 0.90 -33.10 5.60
CA MET A 1 2.19 -32.64 5.03
C MET A 1 2.11 -31.13 4.87
N PRO A 2 2.92 -30.33 5.58
CA PRO A 2 2.85 -28.89 5.52
C PRO A 2 3.60 -28.35 4.29
N GLY A 3 2.87 -27.65 3.43
CA GLY A 3 3.43 -26.96 2.26
C GLY A 3 4.23 -25.73 2.70
N LYS A 4 5.52 -25.73 2.42
CA LYS A 4 6.41 -24.60 2.60
C LYS A 4 6.21 -23.64 1.44
N TYR A 5 5.71 -22.44 1.71
CA TYR A 5 5.77 -21.35 0.74
C TYR A 5 7.12 -20.65 0.85
N PHE A 6 7.90 -20.76 -0.22
CA PHE A 6 9.17 -20.07 -0.39
C PHE A 6 8.88 -18.59 -0.67
N VAL A 7 9.36 -17.72 0.21
CA VAL A 7 9.51 -16.30 -0.08
C VAL A 7 10.77 -16.15 -0.91
N THR A 8 10.61 -15.90 -2.20
CA THR A 8 11.71 -15.55 -3.09
C THR A 8 12.03 -14.07 -2.90
N ASP A 9 13.15 -13.82 -2.24
CA ASP A 9 13.78 -12.51 -2.09
C ASP A 9 14.39 -12.12 -3.45
N CYS A 10 13.69 -11.27 -4.22
CA CYS A 10 14.22 -10.67 -5.43
C CYS A 10 14.97 -9.39 -5.09
N ARG A 11 16.25 -9.50 -4.79
CA ARG A 11 17.18 -8.37 -4.88
C ARG A 11 17.66 -8.24 -6.32
N PRO A 12 17.54 -7.08 -6.96
CA PRO A 12 18.29 -6.82 -8.19
C PRO A 12 19.74 -6.48 -7.82
N SER A 13 20.65 -7.37 -8.16
CA SER A 13 22.09 -7.08 -8.16
C SER A 13 22.37 -6.18 -9.35
N VAL A 14 22.70 -4.92 -9.09
CA VAL A 14 23.27 -4.02 -10.08
C VAL A 14 24.78 -4.16 -10.02
N GLU A 15 25.35 -4.93 -10.94
CA GLU A 15 26.79 -4.89 -11.23
C GLU A 15 27.04 -3.67 -12.12
N VAL A 16 27.78 -2.70 -11.55
CA VAL A 16 28.34 -1.58 -12.31
C VAL A 16 29.75 -1.98 -12.73
N GLU A 17 29.92 -2.36 -13.99
CA GLU A 17 31.24 -2.47 -14.59
C GLU A 17 31.76 -1.08 -14.97
N ILE A 18 32.88 -0.69 -14.36
CA ILE A 18 33.64 0.51 -14.70
C ILE A 18 34.68 0.08 -15.73
N GLY A 19 34.43 0.38 -16.99
CA GLY A 19 35.43 0.27 -18.05
C GLY A 19 35.90 1.64 -18.50
N GLY A 20 37.19 1.88 -18.34
CA GLY A 20 37.82 3.19 -18.59
C GLY A 20 38.32 3.41 -20.00
N GLY A 21 38.47 4.70 -20.33
CA GLY A 21 39.46 5.33 -21.22
C GLY A 21 39.03 5.63 -22.66
N PRO A 22 39.76 6.50 -23.42
CA PRO A 22 40.23 7.83 -23.04
C PRO A 22 39.71 8.99 -23.92
N GLU A 23 40.04 10.19 -23.48
CA GLU A 23 40.05 11.50 -24.11
C GLU A 23 39.95 11.59 -25.63
N THR A 24 39.08 12.46 -26.14
CA THR A 24 39.40 13.40 -27.21
C THR A 24 38.58 14.69 -27.04
N ALA A 25 39.31 15.74 -26.75
CA ALA A 25 38.83 17.13 -26.74
C ALA A 25 38.65 17.63 -28.17
N VAL A 26 37.56 18.36 -28.45
CA VAL A 26 37.46 19.32 -29.56
C VAL A 26 36.63 20.53 -29.16
N PRO A 27 36.98 21.72 -29.68
CA PRO A 27 36.75 22.98 -28.98
C PRO A 27 35.48 23.73 -29.40
N CYS A 28 35.21 24.76 -28.60
CA CYS A 28 34.26 25.85 -28.72
C CYS A 28 33.97 26.36 -30.13
N THR A 29 32.74 26.67 -30.42
CA THR A 29 32.38 27.84 -31.19
C THR A 29 31.10 28.49 -30.66
N CYS A 30 31.24 29.68 -30.20
CA CYS A 30 30.17 30.60 -29.87
C CYS A 30 29.38 30.98 -31.12
N PHE A 31 28.08 30.97 -31.06
CA PHE A 31 27.28 31.83 -31.92
C PHE A 31 26.08 32.37 -31.14
N ALA A 32 26.14 33.66 -30.90
CA ALA A 32 25.04 34.43 -30.37
C ALA A 32 24.08 34.77 -31.51
N ALA A 33 22.81 34.56 -31.32
CA ALA A 33 21.78 35.31 -32.03
C ALA A 33 20.51 35.37 -31.18
N ALA A 34 20.14 36.57 -30.87
CA ALA A 34 18.89 36.96 -30.24
C ALA A 34 17.71 36.69 -31.20
N ALA A 35 16.55 36.36 -30.64
CA ALA A 35 15.27 37.02 -30.95
C ALA A 35 14.10 36.25 -30.37
N ASP A 36 13.35 36.93 -29.55
CA ASP A 36 11.90 36.91 -29.36
C ASP A 36 11.09 35.70 -29.89
N SER A 37 10.43 35.05 -29.00
CA SER A 37 9.01 34.70 -29.23
C SER A 37 8.36 34.19 -27.94
N HIS A 38 7.36 34.91 -27.50
CA HIS A 38 6.34 34.49 -26.56
C HIS A 38 5.92 33.07 -26.84
N LEU A 39 6.32 32.12 -25.99
CA LEU A 39 5.63 30.83 -25.93
C LEU A 39 5.08 30.70 -24.53
N HIS A 40 3.77 30.71 -24.46
CA HIS A 40 3.00 30.16 -23.39
C HIS A 40 3.59 28.82 -22.98
N ALA A 41 4.39 28.83 -21.93
CA ALA A 41 4.62 27.62 -21.14
C ALA A 41 3.27 27.33 -20.47
N ALA A 42 2.44 26.55 -21.15
CA ALA A 42 1.38 25.84 -20.50
C ALA A 42 2.06 25.06 -19.38
N LEU A 43 1.82 25.47 -18.16
CA LEU A 43 2.05 24.66 -16.97
C LEU A 43 1.17 23.43 -17.13
N GLU A 44 1.69 22.44 -17.84
CA GLU A 44 1.21 21.09 -17.68
C GLU A 44 1.59 20.69 -16.27
N THR A 45 0.71 20.98 -15.33
CA THR A 45 0.74 20.33 -14.04
C THR A 45 0.70 18.83 -14.35
N PRO A 46 1.71 18.04 -13.99
CA PRO A 46 1.60 16.59 -14.12
C PRO A 46 0.36 16.21 -13.33
N ILE A 47 -0.63 15.66 -14.01
CA ILE A 47 -1.73 14.99 -13.36
C ILE A 47 -1.06 13.80 -12.69
N SER A 48 -0.68 14.00 -11.45
CA SER A 48 -0.19 12.92 -10.59
C SER A 48 -1.39 12.00 -10.40
N PHE A 49 -1.45 10.93 -11.20
CA PHE A 49 -2.34 9.83 -10.92
C PHE A 49 -1.87 9.23 -9.60
N THR A 50 -2.49 9.69 -8.54
CA THR A 50 -2.24 9.15 -7.21
C THR A 50 -2.91 7.79 -7.18
N LEU A 51 -2.14 6.75 -7.44
CA LEU A 51 -2.61 5.37 -7.33
C LEU A 51 -2.92 5.10 -5.87
N MET A 52 -4.17 4.78 -5.60
CA MET A 52 -4.61 4.41 -4.25
C MET A 52 -4.22 2.96 -3.94
N VAL A 53 -3.82 2.71 -2.72
CA VAL A 53 -3.50 1.36 -2.24
C VAL A 53 -4.64 0.85 -1.38
N HIS A 54 -5.15 -0.32 -1.73
CA HIS A 54 -6.12 -1.07 -0.95
C HIS A 54 -5.44 -2.25 -0.27
N HIS A 55 -5.30 -2.16 1.03
CA HIS A 55 -4.75 -3.21 1.88
C HIS A 55 -5.90 -3.99 2.52
N ILE A 56 -6.07 -5.23 2.12
CA ILE A 56 -7.13 -6.11 2.61
C ILE A 56 -6.50 -7.27 3.36
N VAL A 57 -6.90 -7.47 4.61
CA VAL A 57 -6.44 -8.59 5.42
C VAL A 57 -7.65 -9.43 5.83
N LEU A 58 -7.61 -10.68 5.45
CA LEU A 58 -8.57 -11.70 5.87
C LEU A 58 -7.97 -12.45 7.05
N TYR A 59 -8.77 -12.71 8.06
CA TYR A 59 -8.33 -13.37 9.28
C TYR A 59 -9.09 -14.66 9.52
N ARG A 60 -8.35 -15.73 9.82
CA ARG A 60 -8.88 -16.96 10.39
C ARG A 60 -8.89 -16.81 11.91
N LEU A 61 -10.05 -16.92 12.51
CA LEU A 61 -10.21 -16.77 13.96
C LEU A 61 -9.98 -18.10 14.67
N LYS A 62 -9.49 -18.00 15.90
CA LYS A 62 -9.41 -19.14 16.80
C LYS A 62 -10.83 -19.66 17.15
N PRO A 63 -10.98 -20.96 17.42
CA PRO A 63 -12.30 -21.56 17.69
C PRO A 63 -12.99 -21.02 18.95
N GLU A 64 -12.23 -20.50 19.90
CA GLU A 64 -12.75 -19.88 21.14
C GLU A 64 -13.29 -18.45 20.95
N VAL A 65 -13.09 -17.83 19.78
CA VAL A 65 -13.53 -16.46 19.52
C VAL A 65 -15.04 -16.42 19.29
N THR A 66 -15.74 -15.73 20.20
CA THR A 66 -17.18 -15.56 20.13
C THR A 66 -17.59 -14.47 19.12
N PRO A 67 -18.84 -14.49 18.60
CA PRO A 67 -19.33 -13.42 17.73
C PRO A 67 -19.28 -12.03 18.38
N ALA A 68 -19.51 -11.94 19.70
CA ALA A 68 -19.37 -10.68 20.44
C ALA A 68 -17.93 -10.17 20.41
N ARG A 69 -16.95 -11.07 20.50
CA ARG A 69 -15.53 -10.69 20.40
C ARG A 69 -15.17 -10.17 19.01
N VAL A 70 -15.77 -10.73 17.96
CA VAL A 70 -15.58 -10.22 16.59
C VAL A 70 -16.10 -8.78 16.45
N GLU A 71 -17.28 -8.48 17.00
CA GLU A 71 -17.83 -7.12 16.99
C GLU A 71 -16.93 -6.15 17.76
N GLU A 72 -16.37 -6.58 18.89
CA GLU A 72 -15.39 -5.78 19.64
C GLU A 72 -14.09 -5.54 18.86
N MET A 73 -13.59 -6.55 18.15
CA MET A 73 -12.43 -6.41 17.25
C MET A 73 -12.70 -5.40 16.12
N MET A 74 -13.89 -5.43 15.52
CA MET A 74 -14.32 -4.48 14.48
C MET A 74 -14.38 -3.05 15.03
N MET A 75 -14.92 -2.88 16.24
CA MET A 75 -14.99 -1.58 16.92
C MET A 75 -13.57 -1.05 17.18
N ASN A 76 -12.72 -1.87 17.77
CA ASN A 76 -11.32 -1.53 18.06
C ASN A 76 -10.54 -1.15 16.79
N ALA A 77 -10.70 -1.90 15.70
CA ALA A 77 -10.08 -1.60 14.41
C ALA A 77 -10.46 -0.18 13.95
N ARG A 78 -11.75 0.15 13.93
CA ARG A 78 -12.23 1.47 13.51
C ARG A 78 -11.75 2.58 14.43
N MET A 79 -11.83 2.38 15.75
CA MET A 79 -11.47 3.42 16.73
C MET A 79 -9.97 3.68 16.82
N GLN A 80 -9.15 2.66 16.63
CA GLN A 80 -7.69 2.79 16.76
C GLN A 80 -7.04 3.18 15.44
N LEU A 81 -7.35 2.48 14.34
CA LEU A 81 -6.64 2.67 13.09
C LEU A 81 -7.03 3.95 12.36
N LEU A 82 -8.25 4.50 12.56
CA LEU A 82 -8.62 5.82 12.04
C LEU A 82 -7.89 6.98 12.72
N LYS A 83 -7.18 6.75 13.82
CA LYS A 83 -6.32 7.76 14.43
C LYS A 83 -5.00 7.95 13.70
N ILE A 84 -4.64 7.01 12.83
CA ILE A 84 -3.42 7.05 12.05
C ILE A 84 -3.66 7.95 10.84
N PRO A 85 -2.92 9.05 10.69
CA PRO A 85 -3.21 10.08 9.66
C PRO A 85 -3.02 9.58 8.22
N GLU A 86 -2.28 8.50 8.02
CA GLU A 86 -2.05 7.88 6.73
C GLU A 86 -3.26 7.09 6.20
N VAL A 87 -4.20 6.75 7.08
CA VAL A 87 -5.41 5.96 6.74
C VAL A 87 -6.49 6.86 6.14
N LEU A 88 -6.87 6.60 4.91
CA LEU A 88 -7.98 7.30 4.24
C LEU A 88 -9.34 6.75 4.65
N SER A 89 -9.49 5.45 4.63
CA SER A 89 -10.72 4.79 5.03
C SER A 89 -10.44 3.41 5.61
N ILE A 90 -11.37 2.92 6.43
CA ILE A 90 -11.31 1.59 7.00
C ILE A 90 -12.67 0.91 6.90
N LYS A 91 -12.67 -0.32 6.43
CA LYS A 91 -13.84 -1.18 6.33
C LYS A 91 -13.55 -2.48 7.05
N CYS A 92 -14.42 -2.88 7.94
CA CYS A 92 -14.31 -4.15 8.64
C CYS A 92 -15.63 -4.90 8.48
N GLY A 93 -15.55 -6.19 8.31
CA GLY A 93 -16.73 -7.01 8.16
C GLY A 93 -16.52 -8.42 8.64
N LYS A 94 -17.66 -9.10 8.81
CA LYS A 94 -17.73 -10.52 9.09
C LYS A 94 -18.35 -11.27 7.92
N ARG A 95 -17.98 -12.53 7.74
CA ARG A 95 -18.51 -13.37 6.67
C ARG A 95 -20.02 -13.56 6.80
N ILE A 96 -20.65 -13.75 5.67
CA ILE A 96 -22.06 -14.15 5.57
C ILE A 96 -22.16 -15.67 5.37
N ASP A 97 -21.30 -16.21 4.50
CA ASP A 97 -21.26 -17.63 4.19
C ASP A 97 -20.48 -18.42 5.26
N PRO A 98 -21.10 -19.38 5.94
CA PRO A 98 -20.47 -20.17 6.98
C PRO A 98 -19.38 -21.14 6.47
N GLU A 99 -19.37 -21.46 5.18
CA GLU A 99 -18.41 -22.40 4.58
C GLU A 99 -17.02 -21.78 4.33
N THR A 100 -16.92 -20.45 4.40
CA THR A 100 -15.64 -19.75 4.17
C THR A 100 -14.74 -19.82 5.39
N ASP A 101 -13.47 -20.15 5.22
CA ASP A 101 -12.46 -20.22 6.30
C ASP A 101 -12.07 -18.87 6.90
N TRP A 102 -12.45 -17.76 6.26
CA TRP A 102 -12.06 -16.39 6.61
C TRP A 102 -13.24 -15.61 7.20
N PRO A 103 -13.53 -15.77 8.49
CA PRO A 103 -14.74 -15.19 9.10
C PRO A 103 -14.68 -13.68 9.33
N PHE A 104 -13.50 -13.06 9.26
CA PHE A 104 -13.31 -11.66 9.56
C PHE A 104 -12.34 -11.02 8.57
N PHE A 105 -12.61 -9.76 8.17
CA PHE A 105 -11.68 -8.99 7.34
C PHE A 105 -11.58 -7.54 7.79
N ILE A 106 -10.43 -6.94 7.48
CA ILE A 106 -10.18 -5.50 7.57
C ILE A 106 -9.64 -5.06 6.21
N ALA A 107 -10.23 -4.01 5.65
CA ALA A 107 -9.74 -3.35 4.45
C ALA A 107 -9.43 -1.89 4.77
N ILE A 108 -8.27 -1.43 4.37
CA ILE A 108 -7.76 -0.08 4.64
C ILE A 108 -7.29 0.53 3.32
N ASP A 109 -7.70 1.77 3.09
CA ASP A 109 -7.34 2.51 1.89
C ASP A 109 -6.27 3.55 2.22
N PHE A 110 -5.24 3.65 1.37
CA PHE A 110 -4.14 4.61 1.49
C PHE A 110 -3.98 5.43 0.20
N GLU A 111 -3.49 6.64 0.34
CA GLU A 111 -3.23 7.55 -0.78
C GLU A 111 -2.06 7.09 -1.66
N SER A 112 -1.07 6.40 -1.07
CA SER A 112 0.14 5.94 -1.78
C SER A 112 0.82 4.78 -1.05
N MET A 113 1.76 4.13 -1.73
CA MET A 113 2.62 3.11 -1.14
C MET A 113 3.51 3.66 0.00
N ASP A 114 3.94 4.92 -0.08
CA ASP A 114 4.73 5.54 0.99
C ASP A 114 3.90 5.67 2.27
N LYS A 115 2.63 6.10 2.15
CA LYS A 115 1.70 6.17 3.25
C LYS A 115 1.41 4.79 3.86
N PHE A 116 1.27 3.79 3.02
CA PHE A 116 1.13 2.41 3.48
C PHE A 116 2.37 1.91 4.25
N ALA A 117 3.58 2.24 3.78
CA ALA A 117 4.81 1.89 4.48
C ALA A 117 4.87 2.55 5.88
N MET A 118 4.54 3.85 5.97
CA MET A 118 4.48 4.59 7.25
C MET A 118 3.46 3.97 8.21
N PHE A 119 2.27 3.61 7.71
CA PHE A 119 1.23 2.95 8.50
C PHE A 119 1.72 1.64 9.14
N ARG A 120 2.48 0.83 8.41
CA ARG A 120 2.99 -0.46 8.92
C ARG A 120 3.95 -0.31 10.09
N GLU A 121 4.64 0.82 10.17
CA GLU A 121 5.60 1.14 11.24
C GLU A 121 4.96 1.92 12.40
N ASP A 122 3.71 2.36 12.23
CA ASP A 122 3.01 3.15 13.25
C ASP A 122 2.77 2.35 14.53
N SER A 123 3.03 2.98 15.65
CA SER A 123 2.92 2.35 16.98
C SER A 123 1.49 1.95 17.34
N ILE A 124 0.48 2.65 16.81
CA ILE A 124 -0.93 2.33 17.03
C ILE A 124 -1.27 1.03 16.27
N TYR A 125 -0.80 0.90 15.03
CA TYR A 125 -0.98 -0.32 14.25
C TYR A 125 -0.29 -1.52 14.91
N VAL A 126 0.96 -1.37 15.31
CA VAL A 126 1.72 -2.44 15.99
C VAL A 126 1.00 -2.90 17.25
N LYS A 127 0.56 -1.98 18.12
CA LYS A 127 -0.21 -2.31 19.30
C LYS A 127 -1.54 -3.01 18.98
N PHE A 128 -2.26 -2.51 17.99
CA PHE A 128 -3.51 -3.13 17.55
C PHE A 128 -3.30 -4.59 17.12
N VAL A 129 -2.25 -4.86 16.35
CA VAL A 129 -1.91 -6.24 15.95
C VAL A 129 -1.57 -7.10 17.15
N GLU A 130 -0.76 -6.60 18.08
CA GLU A 130 -0.32 -7.36 19.28
C GLU A 130 -1.47 -7.64 20.26
N GLU A 131 -2.32 -6.65 20.51
CA GLU A 131 -3.33 -6.71 21.56
C GLU A 131 -4.68 -7.25 21.07
N VAL A 132 -5.03 -6.99 19.81
CA VAL A 132 -6.35 -7.34 19.27
C VAL A 132 -6.29 -8.49 18.26
N ILE A 133 -5.34 -8.46 17.33
CA ILE A 133 -5.29 -9.45 16.26
C ILE A 133 -4.67 -10.77 16.73
N LYS A 134 -3.41 -10.76 17.14
CA LYS A 134 -2.67 -11.99 17.49
C LYS A 134 -3.35 -12.88 18.54
N PRO A 135 -3.99 -12.34 19.60
CA PRO A 135 -4.65 -13.19 20.58
C PRO A 135 -5.88 -13.94 20.03
N ASN A 136 -6.54 -13.38 19.01
CA ASN A 136 -7.82 -13.86 18.50
C ASN A 136 -7.74 -14.58 17.15
N THR A 137 -6.57 -14.57 16.48
CA THR A 137 -6.41 -15.11 15.13
C THR A 137 -5.41 -16.26 15.10
N GLU A 138 -5.66 -17.25 14.24
CA GLU A 138 -4.73 -18.35 13.95
C GLU A 138 -3.87 -18.03 12.74
N ASP A 139 -4.48 -17.39 11.72
CA ASP A 139 -3.86 -17.16 10.43
C ASP A 139 -4.39 -15.86 9.81
N SER A 140 -3.63 -15.30 8.87
CA SER A 140 -4.02 -14.11 8.13
C SER A 140 -3.57 -14.19 6.67
N LEU A 141 -4.43 -13.75 5.77
CA LEU A 141 -4.16 -13.61 4.35
C LEU A 141 -4.17 -12.12 4.01
N VAL A 142 -3.02 -11.62 3.59
CA VAL A 142 -2.82 -10.21 3.21
C VAL A 142 -2.90 -10.08 1.71
N LEU A 143 -3.70 -9.13 1.23
CA LEU A 143 -3.91 -8.82 -0.17
C LEU A 143 -3.76 -7.31 -0.37
N ASP A 144 -2.78 -6.92 -1.16
CA ASP A 144 -2.51 -5.53 -1.48
C ASP A 144 -2.85 -5.27 -2.95
N PHE A 145 -3.69 -4.27 -3.20
CA PHE A 145 -4.11 -3.88 -4.55
C PHE A 145 -3.83 -2.41 -4.80
N GLU A 146 -3.32 -2.13 -5.98
CA GLU A 146 -3.20 -0.79 -6.51
C GLU A 146 -4.43 -0.47 -7.34
N MET A 147 -5.10 0.65 -7.03
CA MET A 147 -6.30 1.09 -7.75
C MET A 147 -6.12 2.47 -8.33
N ASP A 148 -6.65 2.66 -9.53
CA ASP A 148 -6.75 3.94 -10.20
C ASP A 148 -8.15 4.53 -9.96
N PRO A 149 -8.31 5.52 -9.07
CA PRO A 149 -9.62 6.07 -8.74
C PRO A 149 -10.31 6.77 -9.91
N GLY A 150 -9.55 7.12 -10.97
CA GLY A 150 -10.10 7.75 -12.17
C GLY A 150 -10.83 6.78 -13.10
N LYS A 151 -10.70 5.47 -12.88
CA LYS A 151 -11.34 4.43 -13.70
C LYS A 151 -12.56 3.78 -13.07
N ASP A 152 -12.92 4.19 -11.86
CA ASP A 152 -14.10 3.68 -11.20
C ASP A 152 -15.39 4.15 -11.91
N VAL A 153 -16.09 3.23 -12.56
CA VAL A 153 -17.38 3.50 -13.19
C VAL A 153 -18.47 3.45 -12.12
N ARG A 154 -19.02 4.60 -11.78
CA ARG A 154 -20.22 4.68 -10.93
C ARG A 154 -21.46 4.69 -11.83
N PHE A 155 -22.31 3.69 -11.68
CA PHE A 155 -23.65 3.72 -12.25
C PHE A 155 -24.52 4.60 -11.37
N SER A 156 -25.06 5.67 -11.97
CA SER A 156 -26.06 6.55 -11.35
C SER A 156 -27.47 6.07 -11.71
#